data_fa0d27863de73213784b720a4d6af675
#
_entry.id   fa0d27863de73213784b720a4d6af675
#
_cell.length_a   1.000
_cell.length_b   1.000
_cell.length_c   1.000
_cell.angle_alpha   90.00
_cell.angle_beta   90.00
_cell.angle_gamma   90.00
#
_symmetry.space_group_name_H-M   'P 1'
#
loop_
_entity.id
_entity.type
_entity.pdbx_description
1 polymer ?
#
loop_
_entity_poly.entity_id
_entity_poly.type
_entity_poly.pdbx_seq_one_letter_code
_entity_poly.pdbx_strand_id
1 'polypeptide(L)'
;MSFQQWQTYSKSSFDALSFPMVATCPSTDNRLYFDYLVGILKLSLTGSGSISQITLTGNSDEILSGNATVILDRGVTPSIQMIDNEESSRAIDLCCTPAIQLDPL
;
A
#
# COMPACT_ATOMS: atom_id res chain seq x y z
N MET A 1 7.64 2.69 -11.05
CA MET A 1 7.28 2.75 -9.62
C MET A 1 7.02 1.34 -9.11
N SER A 2 7.38 1.06 -7.87
CA SER A 2 7.19 -0.26 -7.27
C SER A 2 6.33 -0.15 -6.03
N PHE A 3 5.33 -1.03 -5.91
CA PHE A 3 4.49 -1.14 -4.73
C PHE A 3 4.90 -2.36 -3.92
N GLN A 4 5.08 -2.18 -2.62
CA GLN A 4 5.64 -3.19 -1.74
C GLN A 4 4.63 -4.30 -1.45
N GLN A 5 5.04 -5.56 -1.64
CA GLN A 5 4.25 -6.72 -1.21
C GLN A 5 4.32 -6.90 0.30
N TRP A 6 5.54 -6.79 0.88
CA TRP A 6 5.77 -7.06 2.29
C TRP A 6 5.77 -5.76 3.06
N GLN A 7 4.91 -5.66 4.05
CA GLN A 7 4.77 -4.50 4.90
C GLN A 7 5.04 -4.88 6.35
N THR A 8 5.59 -3.94 7.09
CA THR A 8 5.94 -4.14 8.50
C THR A 8 4.89 -3.49 9.37
N TYR A 9 4.40 -4.23 10.36
CA TYR A 9 3.45 -3.70 11.33
C TYR A 9 4.07 -2.59 12.15
N SER A 10 3.31 -1.52 12.35
CA SER A 10 3.65 -0.40 13.21
C SER A 10 2.43 -0.07 14.07
N LYS A 11 2.63 -0.03 15.38
CA LYS A 11 1.54 0.22 16.31
C LYS A 11 0.94 1.61 16.06
N SER A 12 -0.38 1.64 15.83
CA SER A 12 -1.14 2.87 15.58
C SER A 12 -0.73 3.63 14.30
N SER A 13 -0.08 2.93 13.36
CA SER A 13 0.37 3.56 12.13
C SER A 13 0.48 2.53 11.01
N PHE A 14 1.15 2.91 9.92
CA PHE A 14 1.38 2.08 8.74
C PHE A 14 2.87 2.11 8.39
N ASP A 15 3.28 1.18 7.50
CA ASP A 15 4.64 1.16 6.98
C ASP A 15 4.82 2.34 6.02
N ALA A 16 5.62 3.33 6.42
CA ALA A 16 5.83 4.54 5.63
C ALA A 16 6.46 4.24 4.26
N LEU A 17 7.25 3.18 4.14
CA LEU A 17 7.86 2.80 2.86
C LEU A 17 6.83 2.21 1.89
N SER A 18 5.66 1.85 2.36
CA SER A 18 4.59 1.27 1.55
C SER A 18 3.52 2.28 1.18
N PHE A 19 3.76 3.57 1.43
CA PHE A 19 2.78 4.63 1.16
C PHE A 19 3.36 5.68 0.20
N PRO A 20 3.54 5.31 -1.08
CA PRO A 20 4.16 6.22 -2.06
C PRO A 20 3.24 7.37 -2.43
N MET A 21 3.87 8.48 -2.82
CA MET A 21 3.18 9.65 -3.34
C MET A 21 3.92 10.19 -4.55
N VAL A 22 3.24 10.97 -5.37
CA VAL A 22 3.83 11.68 -6.51
C VAL A 22 3.54 13.16 -6.39
N ALA A 23 4.39 13.96 -7.03
CA ALA A 23 4.20 15.41 -7.08
C ALA A 23 4.23 15.90 -8.51
N THR A 24 3.41 16.89 -8.80
CA THR A 24 3.42 17.60 -10.07
C THR A 24 3.71 19.07 -9.82
N CYS A 25 4.43 19.70 -10.76
CA CYS A 25 4.75 21.12 -10.71
C CYS A 25 4.39 21.74 -12.07
N PRO A 26 3.31 22.53 -12.15
CA PRO A 26 2.97 23.20 -13.39
C PRO A 26 4.07 24.19 -13.79
N SER A 27 4.30 24.35 -15.11
CA SER A 27 5.34 25.25 -15.62
C SER A 27 5.08 26.71 -15.29
N THR A 28 3.86 27.07 -14.93
CA THR A 28 3.46 28.44 -14.59
C THR A 28 3.38 28.71 -13.10
N ASP A 29 3.76 27.75 -12.26
CA ASP A 29 3.62 27.82 -10.81
C ASP A 29 4.88 27.26 -10.15
N ASN A 30 5.24 27.77 -8.97
CA ASN A 30 6.37 27.28 -8.17
C ASN A 30 5.95 26.25 -7.13
N ARG A 31 4.67 25.87 -7.10
CA ARG A 31 4.13 24.97 -6.09
C ARG A 31 4.23 23.53 -6.56
N LEU A 32 4.49 22.63 -5.59
CA LEU A 32 4.41 21.20 -5.80
C LEU A 32 3.05 20.72 -5.29
N TYR A 33 2.37 19.92 -6.11
CA TYR A 33 1.10 19.32 -5.76
C TYR A 33 1.32 17.82 -5.59
N PHE A 34 1.12 17.33 -4.34
CA PHE A 34 1.36 15.94 -3.99
C PHE A 34 0.07 15.14 -3.98
N ASP A 35 0.13 13.95 -4.55
CA ASP A 35 -0.96 12.98 -4.52
C ASP A 35 -0.46 11.66 -4.00
N TYR A 36 -1.21 11.05 -3.07
CA TYR A 36 -0.96 9.70 -2.64
C TYR A 36 -1.44 8.72 -3.71
N LEU A 37 -0.66 7.66 -3.94
CA LEU A 37 -0.97 6.65 -4.94
C LEU A 37 -1.77 5.48 -4.38
N VAL A 38 -1.85 5.36 -3.07
CA VAL A 38 -2.50 4.23 -2.39
C VAL A 38 -3.39 4.73 -1.27
N GLY A 39 -4.31 3.88 -0.86
CA GLY A 39 -5.12 4.11 0.33
C GLY A 39 -4.60 3.34 1.53
N ILE A 40 -5.26 3.51 2.66
CA ILE A 40 -4.95 2.81 3.89
C ILE A 40 -6.16 1.97 4.29
N LEU A 41 -5.92 0.68 4.53
CA LEU A 41 -6.93 -0.22 5.08
C LEU A 41 -6.61 -0.43 6.56
N LYS A 42 -7.56 -0.08 7.42
CA LYS A 42 -7.43 -0.29 8.86
C LYS A 42 -8.30 -1.47 9.28
N LEU A 43 -7.70 -2.42 9.97
CA LEU A 43 -8.39 -3.59 10.50
C LEU A 43 -8.39 -3.51 12.02
N SER A 44 -9.55 -3.77 12.62
CA SER A 44 -9.70 -3.87 14.07
C SER A 44 -10.09 -5.29 14.40
N LEU A 45 -9.19 -5.99 15.10
CA LEU A 45 -9.33 -7.42 15.38
C LEU A 45 -9.38 -7.67 16.87
N THR A 46 -10.25 -8.59 17.29
CA THR A 46 -10.39 -9.02 18.67
C THR A 46 -10.42 -10.55 18.71
N GLY A 47 -10.11 -11.11 19.86
CA GLY A 47 -10.13 -12.56 20.04
C GLY A 47 -9.04 -13.02 20.97
N SER A 48 -8.79 -14.32 20.96
CA SER A 48 -7.70 -14.93 21.73
C SER A 48 -6.64 -15.44 20.78
N GLY A 49 -5.38 -15.34 21.20
CA GLY A 49 -4.24 -15.77 20.39
C GLY A 49 -3.39 -14.62 19.90
N SER A 50 -2.55 -14.90 18.92
CA SER A 50 -1.63 -13.92 18.37
C SER A 50 -1.64 -13.97 16.84
N ILE A 51 -1.28 -12.85 16.22
CA ILE A 51 -1.19 -12.72 14.78
C ILE A 51 0.24 -12.40 14.39
N SER A 52 0.82 -13.20 13.50
CA SER A 52 2.17 -12.98 12.99
C SER A 52 2.16 -12.39 11.57
N GLN A 53 1.08 -12.61 10.83
CA GLN A 53 0.98 -12.13 9.45
C GLN A 53 -0.48 -11.98 9.04
N ILE A 54 -0.76 -10.93 8.26
CA ILE A 54 -2.06 -10.72 7.63
C ILE A 54 -1.82 -10.60 6.12
N THR A 55 -2.55 -11.39 5.34
CA THR A 55 -2.42 -11.38 3.88
C THR A 55 -3.70 -10.86 3.25
N LEU A 56 -3.57 -9.89 2.35
CA LEU A 56 -4.67 -9.34 1.56
C LEU A 56 -4.55 -9.82 0.12
N THR A 57 -5.64 -10.37 -0.41
CA THR A 57 -5.73 -10.75 -1.82
C THR A 57 -7.02 -10.19 -2.42
N GLY A 58 -7.03 -10.01 -3.75
CA GLY A 58 -8.24 -9.60 -4.45
C GLY A 58 -9.13 -10.79 -4.81
N ASN A 59 -10.36 -10.51 -5.23
CA ASN A 59 -11.34 -11.55 -5.59
C ASN A 59 -11.21 -12.00 -7.05
N SER A 60 -10.54 -11.22 -7.90
CA SER A 60 -10.45 -11.46 -9.34
C SER A 60 -9.00 -11.61 -9.80
N ASP A 61 -8.12 -12.07 -8.92
CA ASP A 61 -6.71 -12.32 -9.21
C ASP A 61 -5.95 -11.06 -9.63
N GLU A 62 -6.32 -9.92 -9.05
CA GLU A 62 -5.67 -8.64 -9.35
C GLU A 62 -4.25 -8.61 -8.82
N ILE A 63 -3.35 -7.94 -9.56
CA ILE A 63 -1.99 -7.67 -9.10
C ILE A 63 -2.04 -6.52 -8.11
N LEU A 64 -1.64 -6.76 -6.86
CA LEU A 64 -1.72 -5.77 -5.78
C LEU A 64 -0.38 -5.11 -5.47
N SER A 65 0.72 -5.73 -5.85
CA SER A 65 2.05 -5.20 -5.57
C SER A 65 3.02 -5.54 -6.70
N GLY A 66 4.16 -4.88 -6.72
CA GLY A 66 5.17 -5.01 -7.74
C GLY A 66 5.35 -3.73 -8.53
N ASN A 67 5.82 -3.86 -9.76
CA ASN A 67 6.10 -2.71 -10.60
C ASN A 67 4.82 -2.18 -11.25
N ALA A 68 4.77 -0.86 -11.43
CA ALA A 68 3.61 -0.19 -12.00
C ALA A 68 4.05 1.03 -12.82
N THR A 69 3.22 1.38 -13.80
CA THR A 69 3.33 2.64 -14.52
C THR A 69 2.34 3.62 -13.91
N VAL A 70 2.82 4.80 -13.55
CA VAL A 70 2.00 5.87 -13.00
C VAL A 70 1.84 6.94 -14.06
N ILE A 71 0.59 7.26 -14.41
CA ILE A 71 0.28 8.27 -15.41
C ILE A 71 -0.20 9.52 -14.69
N LEU A 72 0.51 10.62 -14.92
CA LEU A 72 0.25 11.92 -14.29
C LEU A 72 -0.25 12.90 -15.33
N ASP A 73 -1.53 13.28 -15.23
CA ASP A 73 -2.10 14.35 -16.02
C ASP A 73 -2.45 15.51 -15.09
N ARG A 74 -2.13 16.72 -15.54
CA ARG A 74 -2.35 17.93 -14.77
C ARG A 74 -3.85 18.08 -14.42
N GLY A 75 -4.14 18.25 -13.13
CA GLY A 75 -5.50 18.46 -12.64
C GLY A 75 -6.34 17.22 -12.57
N VAL A 76 -5.77 16.05 -12.83
CA VAL A 76 -6.46 14.76 -12.79
C VAL A 76 -5.80 13.86 -11.76
N THR A 77 -6.58 13.03 -11.09
CA THR A 77 -6.05 12.02 -10.17
C THR A 77 -5.09 11.09 -10.91
N PRO A 78 -3.90 10.81 -10.35
CA PRO A 78 -2.97 9.89 -10.98
C PRO A 78 -3.60 8.52 -11.22
N SER A 79 -3.33 7.93 -12.38
CA SER A 79 -3.76 6.58 -12.67
C SER A 79 -2.58 5.62 -12.58
N ILE A 80 -2.88 4.39 -12.14
CA ILE A 80 -1.87 3.35 -11.90
C ILE A 80 -2.20 2.15 -12.77
N GLN A 81 -1.21 1.68 -13.51
CA GLN A 81 -1.31 0.44 -14.28
C GLN A 81 -0.25 -0.53 -13.79
N MET A 82 -0.69 -1.63 -13.20
CA MET A 82 0.22 -2.66 -12.70
C MET A 82 0.83 -3.43 -13.86
N ILE A 83 2.11 -3.75 -13.74
CA ILE A 83 2.88 -4.50 -14.73
C ILE A 83 2.94 -5.95 -14.28
N ASP A 84 2.52 -6.88 -15.14
CA ASP A 84 2.62 -8.31 -14.87
C ASP A 84 4.01 -8.80 -15.27
N ASN A 85 4.88 -9.01 -14.30
CA ASN A 85 6.23 -9.52 -14.49
C ASN A 85 6.67 -10.34 -13.27
N GLU A 86 7.95 -10.67 -13.18
CA GLU A 86 8.47 -11.49 -12.09
C GLU A 86 8.36 -10.83 -10.72
N GLU A 87 8.30 -9.50 -10.69
CA GLU A 87 8.18 -8.73 -9.45
C GLU A 87 6.73 -8.60 -8.97
N SER A 88 5.76 -8.99 -9.79
CA SER A 88 4.35 -8.80 -9.46
C SER A 88 3.85 -9.84 -8.47
N SER A 89 2.93 -9.41 -7.60
CA SER A 89 2.27 -10.29 -6.64
C SER A 89 0.79 -9.95 -6.53
N ARG A 90 0.00 -10.96 -6.31
CA ARG A 90 -1.44 -10.83 -6.11
C ARG A 90 -1.83 -10.75 -4.64
N ALA A 91 -0.83 -10.52 -3.78
CA ALA A 91 -1.02 -10.41 -2.35
C ALA A 91 -0.24 -9.23 -1.78
N ILE A 92 -0.75 -8.70 -0.68
CA ILE A 92 -0.01 -7.78 0.19
C ILE A 92 0.04 -8.43 1.57
N ASP A 93 1.24 -8.53 2.14
CA ASP A 93 1.47 -9.22 3.39
C ASP A 93 1.94 -8.26 4.46
N LEU A 94 1.20 -8.18 5.56
CA LEU A 94 1.60 -7.42 6.73
C LEU A 94 2.28 -8.35 7.71
N CYS A 95 3.56 -8.09 7.96
CA CYS A 95 4.38 -8.90 8.88
C CYS A 95 4.38 -8.27 10.26
N CYS A 96 4.03 -9.06 11.27
CA CYS A 96 3.98 -8.65 12.67
C CYS A 96 5.11 -9.33 13.42
N THR A 97 6.16 -8.58 13.72
CA THR A 97 7.32 -9.09 14.47
C THR A 97 7.64 -8.11 15.59
N PRO A 98 7.46 -8.47 16.86
CA PRO A 98 6.87 -9.73 17.33
C PRO A 98 5.39 -9.86 17.03
N ALA A 99 4.85 -11.06 17.15
CA ALA A 99 3.43 -11.32 16.88
C ALA A 99 2.54 -10.45 17.76
N ILE A 100 1.41 -10.00 17.20
CA ILE A 100 0.46 -9.15 17.93
C ILE A 100 -0.46 -10.03 18.77
N GLN A 101 -0.57 -9.73 20.05
CA GLN A 101 -1.53 -10.39 20.93
C GLN A 101 -2.91 -9.76 20.74
N LEU A 102 -3.91 -10.59 20.51
CA LEU A 102 -5.29 -10.12 20.41
C LEU A 102 -5.90 -9.99 21.79
N ASP A 103 -6.70 -8.94 21.98
CA ASP A 103 -7.45 -8.73 23.21
C ASP A 103 -8.85 -9.30 23.05
N PRO A 104 -9.33 -10.15 23.96
CA PRO A 104 -10.72 -10.59 23.94
C PRO A 104 -11.65 -9.44 24.34
N LEU A 105 -12.83 -9.43 23.77
CA LEU A 105 -13.86 -8.50 24.19
C LEU A 105 -14.46 -8.87 25.54
#